data_5ce8d697b79391f87907edcb37b8f25e
#
_entry.id   5ce8d697b79391f87907edcb37b8f25e
#
_cell.length_a   1.000
_cell.length_b   1.000
_cell.length_c   1.000
_cell.angle_alpha   90.00
_cell.angle_beta   90.00
_cell.angle_gamma   90.00
#
_symmetry.space_group_name_H-M   'P 1'
#
loop_
_entity.id
_entity.type
_entity.pdbx_description
1 polymer ?
#
loop_
_entity_poly.entity_id
_entity_poly.type
_entity_poly.pdbx_seq_one_letter_code
_entity_poly.pdbx_strand_id
1 'polypeptide(L)'
;ALPIPINSNKSKKKEFIIFNHSPDQRIILIKTKKNQTSTDNEKNGASFYNFVKSNLLTNFTFFESNISETQIKNKSFIEEFVHGMQLKSYEFNKYKSKKEMTDMNVNIVFNKKIPVKIKNNRFSSLLEGTNFTKDLVSEPGNILHPDEYAKRILQLKKIGLKIKVYNEKDLKKLGMGALLGVGQGSVRGSYLVTMEWNGNKSKNKPLAFVGKGVCFDTGGYSLKPARFMEDMTYDMAGSAAVVGLMKTLALRKAKINAVGVVGLVENMVSGNAQRPGDIVKSYSGKTIEVLNTDAEGRLVLADALTFTEKKFKPKFIIDLATLTGAIIVSLGSEYGGLFSNDDKLSEQLLEAGEKVDEKLWRMPLHKNFDKLMNSKNADMQNINYVGGAGSTTAAQFLQRFIIALVVALGHALGPRVAAIATAERLPQVVL
;
A
#
# COMPACT_ATOMS: atom_id res chain seq x y z
N ALA A 1 -20.70 -44.16 -10.79
CA ALA A 1 -20.33 -43.17 -11.78
C ALA A 1 -19.17 -43.70 -12.61
N LEU A 2 -19.35 -43.91 -13.91
CA LEU A 2 -18.32 -44.37 -14.82
C LEU A 2 -17.24 -43.25 -14.99
N PRO A 3 -15.97 -43.59 -15.00
CA PRO A 3 -14.93 -42.60 -15.25
C PRO A 3 -15.09 -42.04 -16.66
N ILE A 4 -15.31 -40.73 -16.76
CA ILE A 4 -15.32 -40.00 -18.04
C ILE A 4 -13.89 -40.05 -18.59
N PRO A 5 -13.66 -40.56 -19.84
CA PRO A 5 -12.33 -40.61 -20.41
C PRO A 5 -11.81 -39.18 -20.68
N ILE A 6 -10.89 -38.72 -19.87
CA ILE A 6 -10.21 -37.46 -20.07
C ILE A 6 -9.19 -37.67 -21.19
N ASN A 7 -9.42 -37.06 -22.34
CA ASN A 7 -8.47 -37.11 -23.44
C ASN A 7 -7.15 -36.45 -22.99
N SER A 8 -6.17 -37.27 -22.59
CA SER A 8 -5.00 -36.88 -21.79
C SER A 8 -4.09 -35.84 -22.46
N ASN A 9 -4.14 -35.71 -23.77
CA ASN A 9 -3.26 -34.81 -24.54
C ASN A 9 -3.77 -33.35 -24.62
N LYS A 10 -5.09 -33.11 -24.50
CA LYS A 10 -5.65 -31.74 -24.44
C LYS A 10 -5.70 -31.16 -23.03
N SER A 11 -5.64 -32.01 -21.99
CA SER A 11 -5.72 -31.56 -20.59
C SER A 11 -4.39 -31.05 -20.01
N LYS A 12 -3.24 -31.39 -20.61
CA LYS A 12 -1.92 -31.03 -20.06
C LYS A 12 -1.62 -29.52 -20.06
N LYS A 13 -2.31 -28.72 -20.89
CA LYS A 13 -2.09 -27.27 -21.01
C LYS A 13 -3.14 -26.39 -20.34
N LYS A 14 -4.29 -26.94 -19.90
CA LYS A 14 -5.38 -26.15 -19.30
C LYS A 14 -5.36 -26.25 -17.77
N GLU A 15 -5.41 -25.09 -17.08
CA GLU A 15 -5.51 -25.02 -15.62
C GLU A 15 -6.93 -25.40 -15.13
N PHE A 16 -7.95 -25.13 -15.97
CA PHE A 16 -9.36 -25.39 -15.67
C PHE A 16 -9.98 -26.17 -16.81
N ILE A 17 -10.76 -27.21 -16.47
CA ILE A 17 -11.48 -28.02 -17.42
C ILE A 17 -12.93 -28.06 -16.99
N ILE A 18 -13.85 -27.72 -17.88
CA ILE A 18 -15.29 -27.73 -17.63
C ILE A 18 -15.95 -28.89 -18.37
N PHE A 19 -16.87 -29.57 -17.69
CA PHE A 19 -17.69 -30.66 -18.24
C PHE A 19 -19.16 -30.40 -17.97
N ASN A 20 -20.03 -30.69 -18.91
CA ASN A 20 -21.45 -30.75 -18.68
C ASN A 20 -21.78 -32.12 -18.04
N HIS A 21 -22.30 -32.11 -16.82
CA HIS A 21 -22.73 -33.30 -16.12
C HIS A 21 -24.21 -33.61 -16.40
N SER A 22 -25.01 -32.55 -16.48
CA SER A 22 -26.40 -32.55 -16.91
C SER A 22 -26.71 -31.24 -17.65
N PRO A 23 -27.91 -31.04 -18.21
CA PRO A 23 -28.28 -29.75 -18.79
C PRO A 23 -28.06 -28.57 -17.85
N ASP A 24 -28.27 -28.75 -16.55
CA ASP A 24 -28.23 -27.70 -15.53
C ASP A 24 -27.00 -27.76 -14.62
N GLN A 25 -26.12 -28.75 -14.80
CA GLN A 25 -24.96 -28.94 -13.93
C GLN A 25 -23.67 -29.07 -14.70
N ARG A 26 -22.68 -28.29 -14.28
CA ARG A 26 -21.33 -28.32 -14.83
C ARG A 26 -20.32 -28.66 -13.71
N ILE A 27 -19.34 -29.50 -14.05
CA ILE A 27 -18.22 -29.83 -13.18
C ILE A 27 -17.00 -29.11 -13.70
N ILE A 28 -16.31 -28.38 -12.81
CA ILE A 28 -15.06 -27.71 -13.12
C ILE A 28 -13.94 -28.42 -12.35
N LEU A 29 -12.97 -28.96 -13.08
CA LEU A 29 -11.76 -29.51 -12.50
C LEU A 29 -10.68 -28.42 -12.47
N ILE A 30 -10.08 -28.23 -11.32
CA ILE A 30 -9.00 -27.25 -11.07
C ILE A 30 -7.70 -28.05 -10.94
N LYS A 31 -6.73 -27.76 -11.80
CA LYS A 31 -5.41 -28.37 -11.74
C LYS A 31 -4.57 -27.67 -10.67
N THR A 32 -4.13 -28.43 -9.69
CA THR A 32 -3.22 -27.93 -8.63
C THR A 32 -1.84 -28.57 -8.78
N LYS A 33 -0.80 -27.86 -8.35
CA LYS A 33 0.56 -28.38 -8.28
C LYS A 33 0.80 -29.02 -6.90
N LYS A 34 1.70 -29.99 -6.84
CA LYS A 34 2.22 -30.51 -5.57
C LYS A 34 3.08 -29.43 -4.91
N ASN A 35 2.91 -29.15 -3.64
CA ASN A 35 3.66 -28.13 -2.87
C ASN A 35 3.39 -26.66 -3.29
N GLN A 36 2.14 -26.28 -3.50
CA GLN A 36 1.77 -24.88 -3.73
C GLN A 36 2.01 -24.00 -2.50
N THR A 37 2.49 -22.79 -2.76
CA THR A 37 2.58 -21.73 -1.74
C THR A 37 1.22 -21.04 -1.56
N SER A 38 1.06 -20.23 -0.50
CA SER A 38 -0.12 -19.38 -0.30
C SER A 38 -0.35 -18.46 -1.50
N THR A 39 0.71 -17.88 -2.04
CA THR A 39 0.65 -17.01 -3.22
C THR A 39 0.21 -17.76 -4.49
N ASP A 40 0.67 -19.01 -4.67
CA ASP A 40 0.19 -19.85 -5.78
C ASP A 40 -1.32 -20.12 -5.66
N ASN A 41 -1.82 -20.35 -4.45
CA ASN A 41 -3.25 -20.58 -4.20
C ASN A 41 -4.08 -19.33 -4.52
N GLU A 42 -3.62 -18.14 -4.11
CA GLU A 42 -4.27 -16.88 -4.44
C GLU A 42 -4.23 -16.60 -5.95
N LYS A 43 -3.09 -16.83 -6.63
CA LYS A 43 -2.98 -16.71 -8.09
C LYS A 43 -3.93 -17.64 -8.83
N ASN A 44 -4.05 -18.90 -8.37
CA ASN A 44 -5.00 -19.84 -8.93
C ASN A 44 -6.44 -19.36 -8.74
N GLY A 45 -6.77 -18.80 -7.57
CA GLY A 45 -8.07 -18.19 -7.32
C GLY A 45 -8.36 -17.02 -8.26
N ALA A 46 -7.39 -16.14 -8.47
CA ALA A 46 -7.51 -15.01 -9.40
C ALA A 46 -7.68 -15.48 -10.86
N SER A 47 -6.92 -16.50 -11.27
CA SER A 47 -7.08 -17.12 -12.60
C SER A 47 -8.46 -17.78 -12.76
N PHE A 48 -8.94 -18.44 -11.71
CA PHE A 48 -10.26 -19.04 -11.68
C PHE A 48 -11.39 -18.01 -11.80
N TYR A 49 -11.26 -16.87 -11.13
CA TYR A 49 -12.21 -15.77 -11.28
C TYR A 49 -12.33 -15.32 -12.75
N ASN A 50 -11.20 -15.12 -13.44
CA ASN A 50 -11.21 -14.79 -14.86
C ASN A 50 -11.90 -15.87 -15.70
N PHE A 51 -11.61 -17.15 -15.42
CA PHE A 51 -12.22 -18.29 -16.11
C PHE A 51 -13.75 -18.32 -15.94
N VAL A 52 -14.26 -18.18 -14.71
CA VAL A 52 -15.71 -18.22 -14.47
C VAL A 52 -16.41 -16.98 -15.04
N LYS A 53 -15.79 -15.81 -14.97
CA LYS A 53 -16.31 -14.56 -15.59
C LYS A 53 -16.40 -14.70 -17.10
N SER A 54 -15.37 -15.25 -17.76
CA SER A 54 -15.35 -15.48 -19.23
C SER A 54 -16.38 -16.52 -19.68
N ASN A 55 -16.78 -17.45 -18.82
CA ASN A 55 -17.78 -18.47 -19.10
C ASN A 55 -19.17 -18.11 -18.57
N LEU A 56 -19.39 -16.87 -18.12
CA LEU A 56 -20.66 -16.37 -17.57
C LEU A 56 -21.23 -17.26 -16.45
N LEU A 57 -20.35 -17.79 -15.60
CA LEU A 57 -20.73 -18.62 -14.46
C LEU A 57 -20.86 -17.77 -13.21
N THR A 58 -22.05 -17.74 -12.62
CA THR A 58 -22.37 -16.89 -11.45
C THR A 58 -22.53 -17.66 -10.16
N ASN A 59 -22.89 -18.96 -10.23
CA ASN A 59 -23.12 -19.80 -9.06
C ASN A 59 -22.27 -21.07 -9.15
N PHE A 60 -21.49 -21.34 -8.11
CA PHE A 60 -20.70 -22.58 -8.05
C PHE A 60 -20.46 -23.00 -6.59
N THR A 61 -20.17 -24.28 -6.43
CA THR A 61 -19.94 -24.90 -5.13
C THR A 61 -18.59 -25.62 -5.13
N PHE A 62 -17.76 -25.31 -4.15
CA PHE A 62 -16.53 -26.06 -3.90
C PHE A 62 -16.82 -27.25 -2.97
N PHE A 63 -16.28 -28.42 -3.30
CA PHE A 63 -16.31 -29.60 -2.46
C PHE A 63 -14.91 -29.90 -1.93
N GLU A 64 -14.70 -29.76 -0.63
CA GLU A 64 -13.43 -30.05 0.03
C GLU A 64 -13.05 -31.54 -0.09
N SER A 65 -14.04 -32.43 -0.18
CA SER A 65 -13.84 -33.89 -0.27
C SER A 65 -12.97 -34.36 -1.43
N ASN A 66 -12.88 -33.55 -2.47
CA ASN A 66 -12.14 -33.90 -3.68
C ASN A 66 -10.68 -33.41 -3.64
N ILE A 67 -10.27 -32.83 -2.53
CA ILE A 67 -8.91 -32.35 -2.32
C ILE A 67 -8.16 -33.41 -1.52
N SER A 68 -7.22 -34.13 -2.14
CA SER A 68 -6.48 -35.18 -1.44
C SER A 68 -5.59 -34.58 -0.33
N GLU A 69 -5.61 -35.17 0.86
CA GLU A 69 -4.81 -34.73 2.03
C GLU A 69 -3.31 -34.73 1.73
N THR A 70 -2.85 -35.55 0.78
CA THR A 70 -1.44 -35.62 0.35
C THR A 70 -1.02 -34.48 -0.56
N GLN A 71 -1.97 -33.76 -1.16
CA GLN A 71 -1.70 -32.62 -2.07
C GLN A 71 -1.67 -31.29 -1.33
N ILE A 72 -2.26 -31.21 -0.14
CA ILE A 72 -2.41 -29.96 0.59
C ILE A 72 -1.70 -30.05 1.93
N LYS A 73 -0.42 -29.71 1.95
CA LYS A 73 0.28 -29.39 3.20
C LYS A 73 -0.30 -28.10 3.85
N ASN A 74 -1.00 -27.31 3.10
CA ASN A 74 -1.54 -26.02 3.54
C ASN A 74 -3.02 -26.17 3.89
N LYS A 75 -3.34 -26.11 5.17
CA LYS A 75 -4.70 -26.20 5.71
C LYS A 75 -5.62 -25.02 5.31
N SER A 76 -5.09 -24.01 4.63
CA SER A 76 -5.78 -22.77 4.23
C SER A 76 -6.02 -22.66 2.72
N PHE A 77 -5.85 -23.74 1.95
CA PHE A 77 -5.94 -23.70 0.48
C PHE A 77 -7.19 -23.01 -0.04
N ILE A 78 -8.39 -23.44 0.44
CA ILE A 78 -9.66 -22.88 -0.03
C ILE A 78 -9.79 -21.42 0.33
N GLU A 79 -9.39 -21.05 1.55
CA GLU A 79 -9.44 -19.65 2.02
C GLU A 79 -8.55 -18.75 1.16
N GLU A 80 -7.32 -19.18 0.87
CA GLU A 80 -6.36 -18.46 0.03
C GLU A 80 -6.86 -18.37 -1.42
N PHE A 81 -7.41 -19.46 -1.95
CA PHE A 81 -7.99 -19.51 -3.29
C PHE A 81 -9.17 -18.52 -3.41
N VAL A 82 -10.11 -18.56 -2.47
CA VAL A 82 -11.26 -17.64 -2.46
C VAL A 82 -10.79 -16.19 -2.26
N HIS A 83 -9.81 -15.95 -1.41
CA HIS A 83 -9.21 -14.63 -1.23
C HIS A 83 -8.62 -14.10 -2.54
N GLY A 84 -7.89 -14.93 -3.29
CA GLY A 84 -7.38 -14.57 -4.62
C GLY A 84 -8.49 -14.23 -5.61
N MET A 85 -9.60 -14.97 -5.61
CA MET A 85 -10.80 -14.63 -6.39
C MET A 85 -11.34 -13.25 -6.02
N GLN A 86 -11.49 -12.97 -4.71
CA GLN A 86 -12.03 -11.72 -4.20
C GLN A 86 -11.11 -10.53 -4.51
N LEU A 87 -9.78 -10.70 -4.40
CA LEU A 87 -8.82 -9.67 -4.80
C LEU A 87 -8.93 -9.33 -6.29
N LYS A 88 -9.16 -10.35 -7.13
CA LYS A 88 -9.30 -10.18 -8.58
C LYS A 88 -10.64 -9.60 -8.99
N SER A 89 -11.69 -9.83 -8.20
CA SER A 89 -13.04 -9.33 -8.49
C SER A 89 -13.21 -7.84 -8.25
N TYR A 90 -12.22 -7.18 -7.64
CA TYR A 90 -12.30 -5.75 -7.38
C TYR A 90 -12.41 -4.94 -8.68
N GLU A 91 -13.43 -4.08 -8.76
CA GLU A 91 -13.66 -3.14 -9.84
C GLU A 91 -14.07 -1.77 -9.26
N PHE A 92 -13.41 -0.72 -9.72
CA PHE A 92 -13.79 0.65 -9.35
C PHE A 92 -14.79 1.21 -10.37
N ASN A 93 -16.08 0.94 -10.16
CA ASN A 93 -17.17 1.32 -11.07
C ASN A 93 -18.04 2.43 -10.50
N LYS A 94 -17.55 3.17 -9.49
CA LYS A 94 -18.34 4.14 -8.72
C LYS A 94 -18.96 5.24 -9.56
N TYR A 95 -18.28 5.69 -10.61
CA TYR A 95 -18.69 6.81 -11.45
C TYR A 95 -19.26 6.39 -12.81
N LYS A 96 -19.36 5.09 -13.08
CA LYS A 96 -19.99 4.60 -14.31
C LYS A 96 -21.49 4.62 -14.18
N SER A 97 -22.21 5.15 -15.20
CA SER A 97 -23.67 5.18 -15.26
C SER A 97 -24.27 3.78 -15.40
N LYS A 98 -23.59 2.88 -16.13
CA LYS A 98 -23.94 1.45 -16.23
C LYS A 98 -22.92 0.64 -15.44
N LYS A 99 -23.40 -0.08 -14.44
CA LYS A 99 -22.59 -1.02 -13.67
C LYS A 99 -22.86 -2.41 -14.20
N GLU A 100 -21.85 -3.05 -14.79
CA GLU A 100 -21.88 -4.48 -15.04
C GLU A 100 -21.67 -5.18 -13.69
N MET A 101 -22.76 -5.50 -13.02
CA MET A 101 -22.70 -6.30 -11.79
C MET A 101 -22.76 -7.78 -12.18
N THR A 102 -21.63 -8.44 -12.07
CA THR A 102 -21.57 -9.90 -12.04
C THR A 102 -21.48 -10.35 -10.59
N ASP A 103 -22.60 -10.41 -9.89
CA ASP A 103 -22.64 -11.02 -8.56
C ASP A 103 -22.33 -12.50 -8.70
N MET A 104 -21.22 -12.93 -8.10
CA MET A 104 -20.83 -14.34 -8.04
C MET A 104 -21.17 -14.89 -6.65
N ASN A 105 -21.98 -15.94 -6.64
CA ASN A 105 -22.30 -16.69 -5.42
C ASN A 105 -21.37 -17.90 -5.31
N VAL A 106 -20.56 -17.92 -4.26
CA VAL A 106 -19.63 -19.00 -3.96
C VAL A 106 -20.12 -19.78 -2.75
N ASN A 107 -20.50 -21.03 -2.97
CA ASN A 107 -20.84 -21.95 -1.89
C ASN A 107 -19.66 -22.89 -1.63
N ILE A 108 -19.34 -23.15 -0.37
CA ILE A 108 -18.27 -24.08 0.02
C ILE A 108 -18.89 -25.17 0.89
N VAL A 109 -18.76 -26.41 0.45
CA VAL A 109 -19.21 -27.58 1.21
C VAL A 109 -18.00 -28.26 1.83
N PHE A 110 -17.96 -28.29 3.14
CA PHE A 110 -16.91 -28.96 3.92
C PHE A 110 -17.35 -30.34 4.34
N ASN A 111 -16.45 -31.33 4.25
CA ASN A 111 -16.70 -32.72 4.66
C ASN A 111 -16.79 -32.92 6.18
N LYS A 112 -16.15 -32.04 6.93
CA LYS A 112 -16.14 -32.06 8.39
C LYS A 112 -16.78 -30.80 8.92
N LYS A 113 -17.38 -30.87 10.13
CA LYS A 113 -17.88 -29.66 10.81
C LYS A 113 -16.83 -28.55 10.66
N ILE A 114 -17.26 -27.43 10.07
CA ILE A 114 -16.39 -26.27 9.85
C ILE A 114 -15.64 -26.00 11.15
N PRO A 115 -14.30 -26.09 11.17
CA PRO A 115 -13.56 -25.71 12.36
C PRO A 115 -13.95 -24.27 12.68
N VAL A 116 -14.28 -23.99 13.93
CA VAL A 116 -14.64 -22.64 14.42
C VAL A 116 -13.60 -21.57 14.02
N LYS A 117 -12.39 -22.00 13.60
CA LYS A 117 -11.29 -21.17 13.10
C LYS A 117 -11.51 -20.57 11.70
N ILE A 118 -12.44 -21.02 10.88
CA ILE A 118 -12.81 -20.34 9.61
C ILE A 118 -13.59 -19.03 9.91
N LYS A 119 -14.09 -18.86 11.12
CA LYS A 119 -14.51 -17.55 11.63
C LYS A 119 -13.33 -16.59 11.89
N ASN A 120 -12.08 -16.98 11.62
CA ASN A 120 -10.98 -16.06 11.67
C ASN A 120 -11.10 -15.05 10.52
N ASN A 121 -11.47 -13.88 10.90
CA ASN A 121 -11.62 -12.60 10.20
C ASN A 121 -10.35 -12.15 9.42
N ARG A 122 -9.42 -13.07 9.14
CA ARG A 122 -8.10 -12.82 8.57
C ARG A 122 -8.20 -12.31 7.14
N PHE A 123 -8.67 -13.16 6.23
CA PHE A 123 -8.75 -12.84 4.81
C PHE A 123 -9.78 -11.75 4.52
N SER A 124 -10.90 -11.73 5.23
CA SER A 124 -11.87 -10.64 5.10
C SER A 124 -11.31 -9.30 5.56
N SER A 125 -10.52 -9.27 6.63
CA SER A 125 -9.88 -8.04 7.10
C SER A 125 -8.79 -7.56 6.13
N LEU A 126 -8.01 -8.49 5.56
CA LEU A 126 -7.02 -8.19 4.51
C LEU A 126 -7.73 -7.62 3.27
N LEU A 127 -8.76 -8.29 2.79
CA LEU A 127 -9.54 -7.86 1.64
C LEU A 127 -10.13 -6.46 1.85
N GLU A 128 -10.74 -6.21 3.02
CA GLU A 128 -11.30 -4.90 3.32
C GLU A 128 -10.27 -3.78 3.41
N GLY A 129 -9.10 -4.06 4.00
CA GLY A 129 -8.00 -3.10 4.03
C GLY A 129 -7.44 -2.81 2.63
N THR A 130 -7.21 -3.88 1.84
CA THR A 130 -6.72 -3.78 0.46
C THR A 130 -7.71 -3.06 -0.45
N ASN A 131 -9.00 -3.40 -0.39
CA ASN A 131 -10.03 -2.73 -1.19
C ASN A 131 -10.16 -1.26 -0.78
N PHE A 132 -10.08 -0.94 0.50
CA PHE A 132 -10.11 0.45 0.96
C PHE A 132 -8.91 1.26 0.42
N THR A 133 -7.71 0.65 0.38
CA THR A 133 -6.55 1.26 -0.27
C THR A 133 -6.81 1.50 -1.76
N LYS A 134 -7.30 0.49 -2.49
CA LYS A 134 -7.63 0.59 -3.91
C LYS A 134 -8.68 1.66 -4.18
N ASP A 135 -9.72 1.73 -3.35
CA ASP A 135 -10.77 2.74 -3.45
C ASP A 135 -10.18 4.15 -3.31
N LEU A 136 -9.30 4.38 -2.31
CA LEU A 136 -8.64 5.66 -2.12
C LEU A 136 -7.77 6.06 -3.32
N VAL A 137 -6.97 5.12 -3.83
CA VAL A 137 -6.06 5.38 -4.97
C VAL A 137 -6.82 5.58 -6.29
N SER A 138 -8.00 4.97 -6.43
CA SER A 138 -8.81 5.07 -7.64
C SER A 138 -9.73 6.30 -7.68
N GLU A 139 -9.87 7.01 -6.57
CA GLU A 139 -10.69 8.23 -6.53
C GLU A 139 -10.06 9.37 -7.32
N PRO A 140 -10.83 10.13 -8.10
CA PRO A 140 -10.30 11.31 -8.77
C PRO A 140 -10.03 12.46 -7.79
N GLY A 141 -9.08 13.34 -8.12
CA GLY A 141 -8.62 14.43 -7.26
C GLY A 141 -9.71 15.41 -6.83
N ASN A 142 -10.74 15.65 -7.67
CA ASN A 142 -11.88 16.49 -7.31
C ASN A 142 -12.77 15.86 -6.20
N ILE A 143 -12.61 14.59 -5.92
CA ILE A 143 -13.34 13.88 -4.86
C ILE A 143 -12.43 13.61 -3.66
N LEU A 144 -11.25 13.00 -3.90
CA LEU A 144 -10.33 12.68 -2.80
C LEU A 144 -9.25 13.75 -2.63
N HIS A 145 -9.70 14.97 -2.35
CA HIS A 145 -8.81 16.04 -1.89
C HIS A 145 -8.48 15.89 -0.38
N PRO A 146 -7.49 16.60 0.17
CA PRO A 146 -7.00 16.39 1.55
C PRO A 146 -8.10 16.43 2.62
N ASP A 147 -9.08 17.35 2.49
CA ASP A 147 -10.18 17.48 3.46
C ASP A 147 -11.05 16.21 3.50
N GLU A 148 -11.48 15.72 2.33
CA GLU A 148 -12.30 14.50 2.24
C GLU A 148 -11.51 13.27 2.67
N TYR A 149 -10.22 13.22 2.34
CA TYR A 149 -9.38 12.11 2.75
C TYR A 149 -9.22 12.05 4.28
N ALA A 150 -8.92 13.17 4.92
CA ALA A 150 -8.86 13.26 6.38
C ALA A 150 -10.19 12.83 7.03
N LYS A 151 -11.34 13.21 6.44
CA LYS A 151 -12.67 12.81 6.87
C LYS A 151 -12.92 11.32 6.73
N ARG A 152 -12.51 10.69 5.61
CA ARG A 152 -12.62 9.23 5.43
C ARG A 152 -11.77 8.46 6.44
N ILE A 153 -10.54 8.89 6.70
CA ILE A 153 -9.70 8.30 7.74
C ILE A 153 -10.38 8.42 9.11
N LEU A 154 -10.98 9.56 9.42
CA LEU A 154 -11.62 9.80 10.71
C LEU A 154 -12.76 8.80 11.00
N GLN A 155 -13.44 8.28 9.97
CA GLN A 155 -14.49 7.27 10.12
C GLN A 155 -13.97 5.93 10.67
N LEU A 156 -12.67 5.63 10.52
CA LEU A 156 -12.07 4.41 11.03
C LEU A 156 -12.00 4.37 12.56
N LYS A 157 -12.36 5.46 13.26
CA LYS A 157 -12.64 5.41 14.72
C LYS A 157 -13.67 4.35 15.09
N LYS A 158 -14.64 4.10 14.19
CA LYS A 158 -15.71 3.11 14.40
C LYS A 158 -15.21 1.68 14.57
N ILE A 159 -14.01 1.38 14.06
CA ILE A 159 -13.37 0.06 14.18
C ILE A 159 -12.29 0.01 15.27
N GLY A 160 -12.22 1.02 16.12
CA GLY A 160 -11.34 1.05 17.31
C GLY A 160 -10.01 1.76 17.13
N LEU A 161 -9.75 2.42 16.00
CA LEU A 161 -8.55 3.25 15.84
C LEU A 161 -8.71 4.57 16.61
N LYS A 162 -7.68 4.97 17.34
CA LYS A 162 -7.59 6.31 17.91
C LYS A 162 -6.99 7.26 16.88
N ILE A 163 -7.80 8.19 16.37
CA ILE A 163 -7.42 9.06 15.27
C ILE A 163 -7.41 10.51 15.73
N LYS A 164 -6.34 11.23 15.37
CA LYS A 164 -6.22 12.68 15.55
C LYS A 164 -5.86 13.31 14.20
N VAL A 165 -6.62 14.34 13.83
CA VAL A 165 -6.40 15.17 12.67
C VAL A 165 -5.80 16.50 13.13
N TYR A 166 -4.68 16.89 12.55
CA TYR A 166 -4.04 18.19 12.73
C TYR A 166 -4.29 19.01 11.48
N ASN A 167 -5.01 20.11 11.60
CA ASN A 167 -5.29 21.03 10.50
C ASN A 167 -4.16 22.07 10.35
N GLU A 168 -4.24 22.95 9.37
CA GLU A 168 -3.21 23.97 9.10
C GLU A 168 -2.87 24.85 10.30
N LYS A 169 -3.87 25.22 11.11
CA LYS A 169 -3.64 26.00 12.34
C LYS A 169 -2.77 25.22 13.32
N ASP A 170 -3.00 23.92 13.45
CA ASP A 170 -2.21 23.03 14.31
C ASP A 170 -0.81 22.83 13.72
N LEU A 171 -0.71 22.64 12.39
CA LEU A 171 0.57 22.46 11.68
C LEU A 171 1.45 23.71 11.78
N LYS A 172 0.85 24.92 11.66
CA LYS A 172 1.55 26.20 11.88
C LYS A 172 2.10 26.31 13.31
N LYS A 173 1.29 25.95 14.31
CA LYS A 173 1.73 25.94 15.71
C LYS A 173 2.85 24.94 15.97
N LEU A 174 2.86 23.81 15.29
CA LEU A 174 3.91 22.81 15.37
C LEU A 174 5.18 23.22 14.61
N GLY A 175 5.10 24.17 13.70
CA GLY A 175 6.24 24.59 12.87
C GLY A 175 6.52 23.61 11.70
N MET A 176 5.48 22.99 11.14
CA MET A 176 5.58 22.07 10.00
C MET A 176 5.61 22.84 8.66
N GLY A 177 6.62 23.68 8.50
CA GLY A 177 6.72 24.57 7.34
C GLY A 177 7.03 23.85 6.04
N ALA A 178 7.66 22.68 6.07
CA ALA A 178 7.93 21.90 4.87
C ALA A 178 6.63 21.32 4.27
N LEU A 179 5.78 20.72 5.08
CA LEU A 179 4.48 20.19 4.67
C LEU A 179 3.55 21.35 4.22
N LEU A 180 3.46 22.41 5.01
CA LEU A 180 2.62 23.56 4.71
C LEU A 180 3.03 24.27 3.41
N GLY A 181 4.33 24.36 3.12
CA GLY A 181 4.86 24.95 1.90
C GLY A 181 4.35 24.23 0.64
N VAL A 182 4.25 22.90 0.68
CA VAL A 182 3.70 22.13 -0.44
C VAL A 182 2.24 22.47 -0.69
N GLY A 183 1.43 22.50 0.37
CA GLY A 183 -0.02 22.70 0.26
C GLY A 183 -0.47 24.16 0.08
N GLN A 184 0.41 25.15 0.25
CA GLN A 184 0.01 26.57 0.28
C GLN A 184 -0.56 27.10 -1.03
N GLY A 185 -0.32 26.42 -2.16
CA GLY A 185 -0.88 26.76 -3.47
C GLY A 185 -2.30 26.26 -3.69
N SER A 186 -2.77 25.30 -2.89
CA SER A 186 -4.11 24.75 -3.00
C SER A 186 -5.15 25.62 -2.28
N VAL A 187 -6.39 25.57 -2.77
CA VAL A 187 -7.58 26.08 -2.05
C VAL A 187 -8.06 25.10 -0.97
N ARG A 188 -7.50 23.88 -0.93
CA ARG A 188 -7.79 22.84 0.07
C ARG A 188 -6.84 22.95 1.24
N GLY A 189 -7.29 22.49 2.40
CA GLY A 189 -6.45 22.47 3.59
C GLY A 189 -5.34 21.43 3.53
N SER A 190 -4.29 21.65 4.34
CA SER A 190 -3.21 20.69 4.58
C SER A 190 -3.41 20.03 5.93
N TYR A 191 -3.15 18.72 6.02
CA TYR A 191 -3.39 17.94 7.25
C TYR A 191 -2.25 16.98 7.55
N LEU A 192 -2.06 16.73 8.86
CA LEU A 192 -1.37 15.53 9.34
C LEU A 192 -2.37 14.68 10.11
N VAL A 193 -2.51 13.42 9.76
CA VAL A 193 -3.43 12.52 10.43
C VAL A 193 -2.67 11.38 11.10
N THR A 194 -2.96 11.15 12.38
CA THR A 194 -2.40 10.02 13.13
C THR A 194 -3.47 9.01 13.45
N MET A 195 -3.15 7.72 13.31
CA MET A 195 -3.99 6.57 13.58
C MET A 195 -3.26 5.64 14.52
N GLU A 196 -3.74 5.46 15.75
CA GLU A 196 -3.12 4.58 16.73
C GLU A 196 -3.97 3.32 16.92
N TRP A 197 -3.31 2.16 16.87
CA TRP A 197 -3.87 0.86 17.23
C TRP A 197 -3.12 0.31 18.44
N ASN A 198 -3.82 0.10 19.54
CA ASN A 198 -3.28 -0.40 20.80
C ASN A 198 -3.81 -1.83 21.05
N GLY A 199 -3.36 -2.78 20.24
CA GLY A 199 -3.81 -4.18 20.30
C GLY A 199 -3.09 -5.03 21.34
N ASN A 200 -1.97 -4.53 21.88
CA ASN A 200 -1.21 -5.18 22.93
C ASN A 200 -1.26 -4.31 24.20
N LYS A 201 -1.62 -4.93 25.34
CA LYS A 201 -1.63 -4.26 26.66
C LYS A 201 -0.24 -3.94 27.21
N SER A 202 0.82 -4.50 26.61
CA SER A 202 2.20 -4.18 27.01
C SER A 202 2.55 -2.73 26.65
N LYS A 203 3.44 -2.11 27.46
CA LYS A 203 3.99 -0.77 27.21
C LYS A 203 5.07 -0.77 26.11
N ASN A 204 5.07 -1.74 25.20
CA ASN A 204 6.04 -1.84 24.12
C ASN A 204 5.90 -0.64 23.16
N LYS A 205 7.04 -0.17 22.67
CA LYS A 205 7.10 0.88 21.66
C LYS A 205 6.30 0.46 20.42
N PRO A 206 5.48 1.35 19.83
CA PRO A 206 4.68 1.01 18.66
C PRO A 206 5.57 0.82 17.42
N LEU A 207 5.05 0.08 16.46
CA LEU A 207 5.55 0.05 15.09
C LEU A 207 4.96 1.26 14.36
N ALA A 208 5.79 2.05 13.67
CA ALA A 208 5.30 3.24 12.99
C ALA A 208 5.32 3.06 11.47
N PHE A 209 4.25 3.51 10.84
CA PHE A 209 4.08 3.55 9.40
C PHE A 209 3.75 4.97 8.97
N VAL A 210 4.57 5.53 8.08
CA VAL A 210 4.38 6.90 7.59
C VAL A 210 4.05 6.86 6.11
N GLY A 211 3.15 7.71 5.63
CA GLY A 211 2.71 7.67 4.24
C GLY A 211 2.67 9.05 3.58
N LYS A 212 3.22 9.14 2.36
CA LYS A 212 3.05 10.29 1.46
C LYS A 212 1.60 10.37 1.00
N GLY A 213 0.97 11.54 1.20
CA GLY A 213 -0.44 11.78 0.85
C GLY A 213 -0.62 13.04 0.03
N VAL A 214 0.07 13.15 -1.10
CA VAL A 214 -0.15 14.24 -2.08
C VAL A 214 -1.35 13.84 -2.93
N CYS A 215 -2.54 14.38 -2.60
CA CYS A 215 -3.81 13.97 -3.20
C CYS A 215 -3.92 14.30 -4.68
N PHE A 216 -3.24 15.34 -5.12
CA PHE A 216 -2.99 15.68 -6.52
C PHE A 216 -1.68 16.45 -6.64
N ASP A 217 -0.88 16.12 -7.63
CA ASP A 217 0.44 16.72 -7.83
C ASP A 217 0.60 17.29 -9.24
N THR A 218 0.53 18.61 -9.34
CA THR A 218 0.82 19.32 -10.60
C THR A 218 2.31 19.53 -10.83
N GLY A 219 3.15 19.28 -9.81
CA GLY A 219 4.54 19.70 -9.75
C GLY A 219 4.73 21.11 -9.18
N GLY A 220 3.64 21.85 -8.94
CA GLY A 220 3.72 23.26 -8.58
C GLY A 220 4.32 24.11 -9.71
N TYR A 221 5.15 25.09 -9.40
CA TYR A 221 5.84 25.90 -10.45
C TYR A 221 6.86 25.09 -11.27
N SER A 222 7.37 23.97 -10.77
CA SER A 222 8.10 22.98 -11.56
C SER A 222 7.12 22.04 -12.27
N LEU A 223 6.25 22.61 -13.11
CA LEU A 223 5.04 22.00 -13.66
C LEU A 223 5.34 20.73 -14.46
N LYS A 224 4.59 19.68 -14.16
CA LYS A 224 4.65 18.42 -14.91
C LYS A 224 4.13 18.57 -16.35
N PRO A 225 4.70 17.87 -17.33
CA PRO A 225 4.09 17.73 -18.64
C PRO A 225 2.68 17.13 -18.55
N ALA A 226 1.73 17.63 -19.32
CA ALA A 226 0.31 17.25 -19.26
C ALA A 226 0.08 15.72 -19.29
N ARG A 227 0.80 15.00 -20.18
CA ARG A 227 0.72 13.53 -20.33
C ARG A 227 1.12 12.70 -19.08
N PHE A 228 1.73 13.33 -18.07
CA PHE A 228 2.11 12.68 -16.83
C PHE A 228 1.30 13.20 -15.64
N MET A 229 0.55 14.26 -15.84
CA MET A 229 -0.21 14.90 -14.76
C MET A 229 -1.55 14.20 -14.51
N GLU A 230 -2.19 13.64 -15.53
CA GLU A 230 -3.49 12.98 -15.41
C GLU A 230 -3.49 11.80 -14.42
N ASP A 231 -2.36 11.11 -14.31
CA ASP A 231 -2.19 9.99 -13.39
C ASP A 231 -1.85 10.42 -11.95
N MET A 232 -1.59 11.70 -11.70
CA MET A 232 -1.11 12.18 -10.37
C MET A 232 -2.17 12.17 -9.28
N THR A 233 -3.34 11.61 -9.53
CA THR A 233 -4.32 11.22 -8.50
C THR A 233 -3.80 10.11 -7.58
N TYR A 234 -2.86 9.28 -8.06
CA TYR A 234 -2.28 8.19 -7.27
C TYR A 234 -1.11 8.62 -6.37
N ASP A 235 -0.69 9.87 -6.39
CA ASP A 235 0.50 10.34 -5.67
C ASP A 235 0.33 10.37 -4.13
N MET A 236 -0.77 9.84 -3.68
CA MET A 236 -1.14 9.57 -2.29
C MET A 236 -1.17 8.07 -1.95
N ALA A 237 -0.73 7.18 -2.87
CA ALA A 237 -0.84 5.74 -2.67
C ALA A 237 -0.04 5.23 -1.46
N GLY A 238 1.08 5.88 -1.11
CA GLY A 238 1.82 5.58 0.10
C GLY A 238 0.98 5.76 1.36
N SER A 239 0.27 6.88 1.47
CA SER A 239 -0.66 7.11 2.59
C SER A 239 -1.85 6.15 2.56
N ALA A 240 -2.38 5.83 1.37
CA ALA A 240 -3.48 4.88 1.24
C ALA A 240 -3.09 3.48 1.73
N ALA A 241 -1.87 3.03 1.42
CA ALA A 241 -1.34 1.77 1.94
C ALA A 241 -1.23 1.77 3.47
N VAL A 242 -0.73 2.87 4.07
CA VAL A 242 -0.69 3.02 5.53
C VAL A 242 -2.09 2.96 6.13
N VAL A 243 -3.07 3.66 5.55
CA VAL A 243 -4.46 3.68 6.03
C VAL A 243 -5.11 2.29 5.92
N GLY A 244 -4.92 1.59 4.79
CA GLY A 244 -5.40 0.23 4.59
C GLY A 244 -4.78 -0.77 5.57
N LEU A 245 -3.47 -0.65 5.84
CA LEU A 245 -2.78 -1.42 6.87
C LEU A 245 -3.40 -1.19 8.24
N MET A 246 -3.57 0.05 8.66
CA MET A 246 -4.14 0.38 9.96
C MET A 246 -5.59 -0.14 10.09
N LYS A 247 -6.39 -0.05 9.01
CA LYS A 247 -7.72 -0.64 8.94
C LYS A 247 -7.65 -2.16 9.14
N THR A 248 -6.76 -2.85 8.43
CA THR A 248 -6.56 -4.29 8.55
C THR A 248 -6.18 -4.72 9.97
N LEU A 249 -5.22 -4.02 10.60
CA LEU A 249 -4.78 -4.31 11.97
C LEU A 249 -5.94 -4.19 12.97
N ALA A 250 -6.77 -3.16 12.83
CA ALA A 250 -7.93 -2.95 13.68
C ALA A 250 -9.01 -4.03 13.49
N LEU A 251 -9.35 -4.36 12.24
CA LEU A 251 -10.35 -5.38 11.92
C LEU A 251 -9.92 -6.79 12.39
N ARG A 252 -8.62 -7.11 12.25
CA ARG A 252 -8.04 -8.37 12.75
C ARG A 252 -7.88 -8.41 14.27
N LYS A 253 -8.05 -7.29 14.96
CA LYS A 253 -7.71 -7.16 16.39
C LYS A 253 -6.28 -7.63 16.65
N ALA A 254 -5.34 -7.16 15.79
CA ALA A 254 -3.94 -7.59 15.84
C ALA A 254 -3.32 -7.29 17.22
N LYS A 255 -2.60 -8.26 17.80
CA LYS A 255 -1.98 -8.15 19.13
C LYS A 255 -0.66 -7.38 19.12
N ILE A 256 -0.65 -6.22 18.47
CA ILE A 256 0.50 -5.31 18.38
C ILE A 256 0.07 -3.88 18.66
N ASN A 257 1.03 -3.03 19.01
CA ASN A 257 0.84 -1.58 19.06
C ASN A 257 1.42 -1.00 17.78
N ALA A 258 0.62 -0.23 17.04
CA ALA A 258 1.03 0.39 15.79
C ALA A 258 0.51 1.82 15.70
N VAL A 259 1.23 2.66 14.95
CA VAL A 259 0.80 4.01 14.60
C VAL A 259 1.00 4.25 13.10
N GLY A 260 -0.06 4.69 12.44
CA GLY A 260 -0.01 5.24 11.08
C GLY A 260 0.00 6.77 11.14
N VAL A 261 0.86 7.40 10.35
CA VAL A 261 0.92 8.86 10.22
C VAL A 261 0.95 9.23 8.74
N VAL A 262 0.04 10.10 8.31
CA VAL A 262 -0.02 10.51 6.91
C VAL A 262 -0.09 12.03 6.80
N GLY A 263 0.74 12.62 5.93
CA GLY A 263 0.67 14.02 5.56
C GLY A 263 -0.19 14.17 4.30
N LEU A 264 -1.24 14.97 4.36
CA LEU A 264 -2.23 15.13 3.29
C LEU A 264 -2.18 16.55 2.75
N VAL A 265 -1.87 16.71 1.48
CA VAL A 265 -1.75 18.01 0.76
C VAL A 265 -2.17 17.86 -0.69
N GLU A 266 -2.34 18.98 -1.38
CA GLU A 266 -2.31 19.09 -2.84
C GLU A 266 -1.19 20.03 -3.26
N ASN A 267 -0.40 19.65 -4.26
CA ASN A 267 0.63 20.49 -4.86
C ASN A 267 0.06 21.18 -6.11
N MET A 268 -0.35 22.43 -5.95
CA MET A 268 -1.10 23.16 -6.98
C MET A 268 -0.39 24.46 -7.40
N VAL A 269 -0.60 24.86 -8.63
CA VAL A 269 -0.12 26.15 -9.15
C VAL A 269 -1.12 27.26 -8.79
N SER A 270 -0.64 28.30 -8.14
CA SER A 270 -1.42 29.52 -7.85
C SER A 270 -0.50 30.69 -7.52
N GLY A 271 -1.04 31.88 -7.39
CA GLY A 271 -0.28 33.05 -6.95
C GLY A 271 0.33 32.94 -5.54
N ASN A 272 -0.16 31.99 -4.73
CA ASN A 272 0.34 31.71 -3.38
C ASN A 272 1.22 30.45 -3.30
N ALA A 273 1.43 29.75 -4.42
CA ALA A 273 2.19 28.52 -4.42
C ALA A 273 3.68 28.73 -4.09
N GLN A 274 4.29 27.72 -3.50
CA GLN A 274 5.74 27.66 -3.25
C GLN A 274 6.51 27.82 -4.57
N ARG A 275 7.60 28.56 -4.55
CA ARG A 275 8.42 28.86 -5.73
C ARG A 275 9.78 28.16 -5.64
N PRO A 276 10.38 27.79 -6.76
CA PRO A 276 11.81 27.43 -6.77
C PRO A 276 12.65 28.57 -6.20
N GLY A 277 13.54 28.24 -5.24
CA GLY A 277 14.34 29.18 -4.48
C GLY A 277 13.76 29.58 -3.11
N ASP A 278 12.51 29.25 -2.82
CA ASP A 278 11.95 29.47 -1.48
C ASP A 278 12.68 28.60 -0.44
N ILE A 279 12.82 29.13 0.78
CA ILE A 279 13.41 28.39 1.91
C ILE A 279 12.32 28.17 2.95
N VAL A 280 12.12 26.90 3.33
CA VAL A 280 11.15 26.52 4.37
C VAL A 280 11.85 25.96 5.59
N LYS A 281 11.24 26.14 6.75
CA LYS A 281 11.71 25.54 8.01
C LYS A 281 10.85 24.35 8.37
N SER A 282 11.47 23.17 8.48
CA SER A 282 10.79 21.94 8.85
C SER A 282 10.52 21.83 10.35
N TYR A 283 9.67 20.89 10.76
CA TYR A 283 9.39 20.54 12.15
C TYR A 283 10.65 20.11 12.93
N SER A 284 11.66 19.61 12.24
CA SER A 284 12.97 19.29 12.86
C SER A 284 13.75 20.54 13.29
N GLY A 285 13.41 21.68 12.73
CA GLY A 285 14.14 22.96 12.88
C GLY A 285 15.08 23.24 11.70
N LYS A 286 15.40 22.24 10.86
CA LYS A 286 16.25 22.40 9.67
C LYS A 286 15.56 23.24 8.61
N THR A 287 16.35 24.07 7.94
CA THR A 287 15.93 24.84 6.77
C THR A 287 16.20 24.07 5.48
N ILE A 288 15.25 24.16 4.53
CA ILE A 288 15.28 23.45 3.25
C ILE A 288 15.11 24.46 2.13
N GLU A 289 16.10 24.57 1.24
CA GLU A 289 15.97 25.29 -0.01
C GLU A 289 15.20 24.43 -1.01
N VAL A 290 14.08 24.94 -1.48
CA VAL A 290 13.21 24.26 -2.44
C VAL A 290 13.61 24.66 -3.85
N LEU A 291 14.48 23.89 -4.48
CA LEU A 291 14.93 24.16 -5.85
C LEU A 291 13.95 23.62 -6.90
N ASN A 292 13.16 22.61 -6.54
CA ASN A 292 12.17 22.01 -7.42
C ASN A 292 10.89 21.73 -6.63
N THR A 293 9.79 22.34 -7.02
CA THR A 293 8.50 22.15 -6.35
C THR A 293 7.83 20.82 -6.67
N ASP A 294 8.31 20.05 -7.68
CA ASP A 294 7.90 18.68 -8.01
C ASP A 294 8.68 17.62 -7.18
N ALA A 295 9.55 18.06 -6.30
CA ALA A 295 10.18 17.24 -5.27
C ALA A 295 9.53 17.51 -3.89
N GLU A 296 8.23 17.53 -3.84
CA GLU A 296 7.33 17.94 -2.76
C GLU A 296 7.11 16.82 -1.73
N GLY A 297 7.01 15.56 -2.17
CA GLY A 297 6.70 14.42 -1.30
C GLY A 297 7.68 14.26 -0.16
N ARG A 298 8.96 14.50 -0.43
CA ARG A 298 10.00 14.47 0.61
C ARG A 298 9.87 15.61 1.62
N LEU A 299 9.28 16.74 1.24
CA LEU A 299 9.00 17.85 2.17
C LEU A 299 7.87 17.49 3.13
N VAL A 300 6.81 16.88 2.61
CA VAL A 300 5.70 16.35 3.42
C VAL A 300 6.20 15.29 4.41
N LEU A 301 7.03 14.35 3.92
CA LEU A 301 7.60 13.27 4.73
C LEU A 301 8.60 13.78 5.77
N ALA A 302 9.39 14.82 5.49
CA ALA A 302 10.33 15.40 6.45
C ALA A 302 9.66 15.77 7.78
N ASP A 303 8.53 16.47 7.70
CA ASP A 303 7.76 16.87 8.87
C ASP A 303 7.04 15.68 9.52
N ALA A 304 6.41 14.81 8.71
CA ALA A 304 5.68 13.65 9.20
C ALA A 304 6.58 12.64 9.93
N LEU A 305 7.75 12.37 9.39
CA LEU A 305 8.74 11.45 9.95
C LEU A 305 9.29 11.97 11.28
N THR A 306 9.79 13.23 11.29
CA THR A 306 10.29 13.86 12.53
C THR A 306 9.22 13.92 13.62
N PHE A 307 7.99 14.23 13.25
CA PHE A 307 6.87 14.23 14.19
C PHE A 307 6.59 12.84 14.75
N THR A 308 6.61 11.83 13.89
CA THR A 308 6.37 10.44 14.29
C THR A 308 7.42 9.97 15.29
N GLU A 309 8.69 10.22 15.01
CA GLU A 309 9.80 9.86 15.87
C GLU A 309 9.70 10.54 17.25
N LYS A 310 9.56 11.88 17.26
CA LYS A 310 9.51 12.66 18.51
C LYS A 310 8.31 12.31 19.37
N LYS A 311 7.13 12.15 18.74
CA LYS A 311 5.88 11.96 19.46
C LYS A 311 5.66 10.54 19.97
N PHE A 312 5.93 9.55 19.12
CA PHE A 312 5.57 8.15 19.40
C PHE A 312 6.76 7.30 19.84
N LYS A 313 7.98 7.76 19.61
CA LYS A 313 9.23 7.05 19.94
C LYS A 313 9.15 5.56 19.55
N PRO A 314 8.87 5.26 18.26
CA PRO A 314 8.56 3.90 17.83
C PRO A 314 9.76 2.97 17.92
N LYS A 315 9.53 1.65 17.77
CA LYS A 315 10.59 0.64 17.66
C LYS A 315 11.37 0.81 16.36
N PHE A 316 10.65 1.09 15.27
CA PHE A 316 11.15 1.46 13.94
C PHE A 316 10.07 2.24 13.19
N ILE A 317 10.47 2.86 12.08
CA ILE A 317 9.56 3.54 11.17
C ILE A 317 9.71 2.91 9.78
N ILE A 318 8.59 2.63 9.12
CA ILE A 318 8.51 2.31 7.70
C ILE A 318 7.74 3.43 7.03
N ASP A 319 8.33 4.11 6.05
CA ASP A 319 7.61 5.07 5.23
C ASP A 319 7.27 4.49 3.85
N LEU A 320 6.11 4.87 3.34
CA LEU A 320 5.58 4.44 2.06
C LEU A 320 5.31 5.68 1.21
N ALA A 321 5.93 5.74 0.02
CA ALA A 321 5.81 6.92 -0.83
C ALA A 321 5.93 6.60 -2.31
N THR A 322 5.09 7.22 -3.10
CA THR A 322 5.26 7.41 -4.55
C THR A 322 6.23 8.59 -4.77
N LEU A 323 7.53 8.35 -4.54
CA LEU A 323 8.47 9.44 -4.26
C LEU A 323 9.22 9.96 -5.49
N THR A 324 9.64 9.07 -6.40
CA THR A 324 10.49 9.45 -7.54
C THR A 324 10.22 8.58 -8.76
N GLY A 325 10.11 9.19 -9.94
CA GLY A 325 10.08 8.43 -11.21
C GLY A 325 11.40 7.70 -11.51
N ALA A 326 12.52 8.11 -10.91
CA ALA A 326 13.82 7.48 -11.12
C ALA A 326 13.85 6.00 -10.69
N ILE A 327 13.05 5.58 -9.70
CA ILE A 327 12.98 4.19 -9.28
C ILE A 327 12.32 3.30 -10.34
N ILE A 328 11.36 3.83 -11.09
CA ILE A 328 10.71 3.12 -12.20
C ILE A 328 11.72 2.85 -13.32
N VAL A 329 12.59 3.82 -13.60
CA VAL A 329 13.68 3.66 -14.57
C VAL A 329 14.65 2.56 -14.13
N SER A 330 14.90 2.42 -12.82
CA SER A 330 15.82 1.43 -12.26
C SER A 330 15.22 0.02 -12.13
N LEU A 331 13.96 -0.09 -11.70
CA LEU A 331 13.35 -1.37 -11.26
C LEU A 331 12.09 -1.75 -12.04
N GLY A 332 11.62 -0.89 -12.94
CA GLY A 332 10.37 -1.10 -13.68
C GLY A 332 9.18 -1.20 -12.75
N SER A 333 8.24 -2.08 -13.11
CA SER A 333 7.04 -2.40 -12.32
C SER A 333 7.17 -3.68 -11.49
N GLU A 334 8.35 -4.34 -11.52
CA GLU A 334 8.54 -5.66 -10.92
C GLU A 334 8.98 -5.59 -9.45
N TYR A 335 9.75 -4.57 -9.08
CA TYR A 335 10.30 -4.44 -7.73
C TYR A 335 10.00 -3.07 -7.13
N GLY A 336 9.66 -3.04 -5.84
CA GLY A 336 9.70 -1.82 -5.04
C GLY A 336 11.12 -1.49 -4.62
N GLY A 337 11.51 -0.21 -4.65
CA GLY A 337 12.82 0.23 -4.15
C GLY A 337 12.81 0.33 -2.63
N LEU A 338 13.75 -0.34 -1.97
CA LEU A 338 13.92 -0.37 -0.53
C LEU A 338 15.21 0.35 -0.14
N PHE A 339 15.10 1.38 0.68
CA PHE A 339 16.24 2.08 1.30
C PHE A 339 16.17 1.91 2.81
N SER A 340 17.26 1.54 3.45
CA SER A 340 17.26 1.30 4.90
C SER A 340 18.61 1.63 5.52
N ASN A 341 18.59 2.21 6.71
CA ASN A 341 19.73 2.36 7.59
C ASN A 341 19.84 1.23 8.63
N ASP A 342 19.01 0.19 8.51
CA ASP A 342 19.05 -1.03 9.34
C ASP A 342 19.02 -2.28 8.45
N ASP A 343 20.10 -3.07 8.52
CA ASP A 343 20.26 -4.28 7.70
C ASP A 343 19.24 -5.34 8.08
N LYS A 344 19.02 -5.57 9.38
CA LYS A 344 18.09 -6.58 9.86
C LYS A 344 16.64 -6.30 9.44
N LEU A 345 16.19 -5.06 9.59
CA LEU A 345 14.85 -4.66 9.15
C LEU A 345 14.70 -4.78 7.64
N SER A 346 15.76 -4.41 6.89
CA SER A 346 15.81 -4.56 5.44
C SER A 346 15.63 -6.02 5.01
N GLU A 347 16.41 -6.94 5.59
CA GLU A 347 16.31 -8.38 5.31
C GLU A 347 14.92 -8.92 5.61
N GLN A 348 14.33 -8.53 6.74
CA GLN A 348 12.98 -8.95 7.12
C GLN A 348 11.92 -8.48 6.11
N LEU A 349 12.06 -7.27 5.56
CA LEU A 349 11.13 -6.74 4.56
C LEU A 349 11.31 -7.43 3.20
N LEU A 350 12.54 -7.69 2.79
CA LEU A 350 12.83 -8.46 1.57
C LEU A 350 12.19 -9.85 1.66
N GLU A 351 12.40 -10.55 2.78
CA GLU A 351 11.81 -11.87 3.02
C GLU A 351 10.27 -11.82 3.04
N ALA A 352 9.69 -10.79 3.63
CA ALA A 352 8.23 -10.60 3.66
C ALA A 352 7.68 -10.36 2.25
N GLY A 353 8.36 -9.54 1.44
CA GLY A 353 8.00 -9.27 0.04
C GLY A 353 8.03 -10.53 -0.83
N GLU A 354 9.07 -11.34 -0.70
CA GLU A 354 9.17 -12.63 -1.41
C GLU A 354 8.01 -13.58 -1.05
N LYS A 355 7.62 -13.64 0.23
CA LYS A 355 6.54 -14.53 0.69
C LYS A 355 5.16 -14.18 0.13
N VAL A 356 4.94 -12.95 -0.28
CA VAL A 356 3.66 -12.47 -0.83
C VAL A 356 3.75 -12.09 -2.30
N ASP A 357 4.90 -12.36 -2.94
CA ASP A 357 5.21 -12.01 -4.33
C ASP A 357 5.09 -10.49 -4.62
N GLU A 358 5.44 -9.68 -3.61
CA GLU A 358 5.60 -8.24 -3.72
C GLU A 358 7.05 -7.88 -3.46
N LYS A 359 7.85 -8.08 -4.48
CA LYS A 359 9.31 -8.07 -4.40
C LYS A 359 9.86 -6.68 -4.15
N LEU A 360 10.89 -6.63 -3.32
CA LEU A 360 11.65 -5.44 -3.03
C LEU A 360 13.09 -5.60 -3.49
N TRP A 361 13.72 -4.49 -3.86
CA TRP A 361 15.14 -4.46 -4.16
C TRP A 361 15.80 -3.41 -3.27
N ARG A 362 16.80 -3.84 -2.47
CA ARG A 362 17.54 -2.92 -1.60
C ARG A 362 18.47 -2.06 -2.42
N MET A 363 18.27 -0.74 -2.34
CA MET A 363 19.06 0.30 -2.97
C MET A 363 20.09 0.85 -1.98
N PRO A 364 21.26 1.32 -2.46
CA PRO A 364 22.33 1.79 -1.58
C PRO A 364 22.02 3.17 -0.97
N LEU A 365 22.49 3.36 0.27
CA LEU A 365 22.69 4.66 0.90
C LEU A 365 24.19 4.90 1.02
N HIS A 366 24.66 6.12 0.76
CA HIS A 366 26.09 6.43 0.86
C HIS A 366 26.31 7.91 1.12
N LYS A 367 27.33 8.24 1.94
CA LYS A 367 27.68 9.61 2.34
C LYS A 367 27.92 10.58 1.17
N ASN A 368 28.35 10.10 0.00
CA ASN A 368 28.54 10.96 -1.16
C ASN A 368 27.21 11.36 -1.80
N PHE A 369 26.19 10.52 -1.77
CA PHE A 369 24.82 10.90 -2.18
C PHE A 369 24.20 11.87 -1.16
N ASP A 370 24.46 11.68 0.14
CA ASP A 370 24.00 12.62 1.17
C ASP A 370 24.56 14.02 0.95
N LYS A 371 25.87 14.17 0.62
CA LYS A 371 26.50 15.46 0.34
C LYS A 371 25.82 16.23 -0.80
N LEU A 372 25.20 15.53 -1.77
CA LEU A 372 24.48 16.16 -2.87
C LEU A 372 23.21 16.89 -2.40
N MET A 373 22.76 16.64 -1.19
CA MET A 373 21.63 17.33 -0.58
C MET A 373 22.02 18.58 0.22
N ASN A 374 23.29 18.98 0.23
CA ASN A 374 23.73 20.22 0.86
C ASN A 374 23.29 21.42 0.01
N SER A 375 22.78 22.46 0.65
CA SER A 375 22.46 23.75 0.02
C SER A 375 23.57 24.76 0.29
N LYS A 376 23.65 25.81 -0.54
CA LYS A 376 24.46 27.00 -0.30
C LYS A 376 23.74 28.02 0.61
N ASN A 377 22.41 28.01 0.60
CA ASN A 377 21.59 29.06 1.21
C ASN A 377 20.79 28.56 2.44
N ALA A 378 20.73 27.24 2.65
CA ALA A 378 20.00 26.61 3.75
C ALA A 378 20.79 25.40 4.29
N ASP A 379 20.26 24.71 5.32
CA ASP A 379 20.91 23.50 5.84
C ASP A 379 20.94 22.38 4.80
N MET A 380 19.98 22.38 3.88
CA MET A 380 19.86 21.39 2.80
C MET A 380 18.96 21.87 1.67
N GLN A 381 18.99 21.16 0.55
CA GLN A 381 18.11 21.38 -0.61
C GLN A 381 17.21 20.16 -0.86
N ASN A 382 16.07 20.37 -1.51
CA ASN A 382 15.11 19.29 -1.73
C ASN A 382 15.42 18.43 -2.97
N ILE A 383 16.29 18.88 -3.87
CA ILE A 383 16.67 18.12 -5.06
C ILE A 383 18.14 18.34 -5.40
N ASN A 384 18.71 17.37 -6.13
CA ASN A 384 20.02 17.49 -6.76
C ASN A 384 19.89 17.28 -8.27
N TYR A 385 20.42 18.21 -9.06
CA TYR A 385 20.44 18.14 -10.52
C TYR A 385 21.75 17.55 -11.09
N VAL A 386 22.73 17.31 -10.24
CA VAL A 386 24.04 16.82 -10.65
C VAL A 386 24.22 15.37 -10.22
N GLY A 387 24.75 14.53 -11.13
CA GLY A 387 25.19 13.18 -10.76
C GLY A 387 24.10 12.10 -10.69
N GLY A 388 22.86 12.34 -11.12
CA GLY A 388 21.83 11.31 -11.18
C GLY A 388 21.38 10.80 -9.79
N ALA A 389 21.10 9.46 -9.69
CA ALA A 389 20.72 8.76 -8.47
C ALA A 389 19.49 9.37 -7.73
N GLY A 390 18.49 9.85 -8.47
CA GLY A 390 17.35 10.61 -7.91
C GLY A 390 16.60 9.93 -6.78
N SER A 391 16.42 8.59 -6.84
CA SER A 391 15.78 7.85 -5.76
C SER A 391 16.65 7.76 -4.52
N THR A 392 17.97 7.54 -4.69
CA THR A 392 18.93 7.45 -3.58
C THR A 392 19.08 8.80 -2.88
N THR A 393 19.17 9.90 -3.64
CA THR A 393 19.26 11.25 -3.05
C THR A 393 17.98 11.64 -2.33
N ALA A 394 16.80 11.21 -2.82
CA ALA A 394 15.55 11.39 -2.10
C ALA A 394 15.52 10.63 -0.75
N ALA A 395 16.00 9.39 -0.73
CA ALA A 395 16.12 8.61 0.49
C ALA A 395 17.15 9.24 1.48
N GLN A 396 18.30 9.73 0.96
CA GLN A 396 19.29 10.45 1.78
C GLN A 396 18.73 11.74 2.37
N PHE A 397 17.88 12.46 1.60
CA PHE A 397 17.18 13.63 2.13
C PHE A 397 16.33 13.23 3.35
N LEU A 398 15.50 12.18 3.23
CA LEU A 398 14.63 11.71 4.32
C LEU A 398 15.44 11.22 5.52
N GLN A 399 16.57 10.57 5.30
CA GLN A 399 17.44 10.08 6.37
C GLN A 399 17.92 11.19 7.31
N ARG A 400 18.04 12.44 6.82
CA ARG A 400 18.44 13.59 7.64
C ARG A 400 17.41 14.01 8.70
N PHE A 401 16.18 13.50 8.60
CA PHE A 401 15.07 13.86 9.48
C PHE A 401 14.77 12.82 10.56
N ILE A 402 15.52 11.72 10.58
CA ILE A 402 15.23 10.58 11.45
C ILE A 402 16.51 9.99 11.98
N ILE A 403 16.47 9.58 13.27
CA ILE A 403 17.52 8.83 13.94
C ILE A 403 17.15 7.35 14.00
N ALA A 404 15.84 7.04 14.17
CA ALA A 404 15.31 5.69 14.25
C ALA A 404 15.35 4.97 12.88
N LEU A 405 15.41 3.65 12.93
CA LEU A 405 15.43 2.75 11.78
C LEU A 405 14.33 3.09 10.78
N VAL A 406 14.70 3.50 9.58
CA VAL A 406 13.76 3.87 8.52
C VAL A 406 13.97 2.98 7.32
N VAL A 407 12.87 2.56 6.77
CA VAL A 407 12.81 1.93 5.46
C VAL A 407 11.90 2.76 4.58
N ALA A 408 12.47 3.44 3.60
CA ALA A 408 11.71 4.13 2.57
C ALA A 408 11.43 3.16 1.43
N LEU A 409 10.17 2.91 1.13
CA LEU A 409 9.75 2.14 -0.03
C LEU A 409 9.45 3.11 -1.16
N GLY A 410 10.33 3.17 -2.16
CA GLY A 410 10.13 4.01 -3.34
C GLY A 410 9.14 3.40 -4.36
N HIS A 411 8.83 4.17 -5.34
CA HIS A 411 7.78 4.10 -6.33
C HIS A 411 7.87 2.91 -7.31
N ALA A 412 7.20 1.83 -7.08
CA ALA A 412 6.65 0.93 -8.08
C ALA A 412 5.33 0.35 -7.54
N LEU A 413 4.57 1.23 -6.90
CA LEU A 413 3.47 0.84 -6.05
C LEU A 413 2.17 1.03 -6.80
N GLY A 414 1.93 0.14 -7.75
CA GLY A 414 0.58 -0.17 -8.16
C GLY A 414 -0.21 -0.78 -6.99
N PRO A 415 -1.45 -1.23 -7.19
CA PRO A 415 -2.30 -1.80 -6.15
C PRO A 415 -1.68 -2.95 -5.32
N ARG A 416 -0.46 -3.40 -5.67
CA ARG A 416 0.27 -4.50 -5.02
C ARG A 416 0.88 -4.16 -3.67
N VAL A 417 1.29 -2.91 -3.41
CA VAL A 417 1.93 -2.54 -2.11
C VAL A 417 0.98 -2.51 -0.93
N ALA A 418 -0.31 -2.38 -1.20
CA ALA A 418 -1.29 -2.61 -0.15
C ALA A 418 -1.09 -3.97 0.55
N ALA A 419 -0.57 -4.99 -0.15
CA ALA A 419 -0.37 -6.32 0.40
C ALA A 419 0.91 -6.45 1.23
N ILE A 420 2.03 -5.73 0.94
CA ILE A 420 3.19 -5.70 1.86
C ILE A 420 2.77 -5.05 3.19
N ALA A 421 2.05 -3.94 3.10
CA ALA A 421 1.54 -3.26 4.28
C ALA A 421 0.47 -4.10 5.03
N THR A 422 -0.28 -4.96 4.31
CA THR A 422 -1.28 -5.85 4.89
C THR A 422 -0.75 -7.27 5.15
N ALA A 423 0.52 -7.55 4.79
CA ALA A 423 1.12 -8.86 4.94
C ALA A 423 1.03 -9.34 6.40
N GLU A 424 0.50 -10.55 6.56
CA GLU A 424 0.25 -11.18 7.85
C GLU A 424 1.45 -11.33 8.75
N ARG A 425 2.63 -11.21 8.17
CA ARG A 425 3.89 -11.62 8.78
C ARG A 425 4.75 -10.46 9.25
N LEU A 426 4.34 -9.21 8.97
CA LEU A 426 5.00 -8.07 9.64
C LEU A 426 5.04 -8.24 11.17
N PRO A 427 3.98 -8.70 11.85
CA PRO A 427 4.07 -8.99 13.28
C PRO A 427 4.93 -10.22 13.62
N GLN A 428 5.02 -11.22 12.74
CA GLN A 428 5.85 -12.43 12.95
C GLN A 428 7.32 -12.23 12.58
N VAL A 429 7.59 -11.31 11.66
CA VAL A 429 8.95 -10.95 11.23
C VAL A 429 9.58 -9.93 12.17
N VAL A 430 8.76 -9.19 12.92
CA VAL A 430 9.17 -8.05 13.75
C VAL A 430 9.19 -8.39 15.26
N LEU A 431 8.60 -9.51 15.68
CA LEU A 431 8.68 -10.03 17.05
C LEU A 431 9.89 -10.94 17.21
#